data_0015a04841f80a0590eabe00b3dc133a
#
_entry.id   0015a04841f80a0590eabe00b3dc133a
#
_cell.length_a   1.000
_cell.length_b   1.000
_cell.length_c   1.000
_cell.angle_alpha   90.00
_cell.angle_beta   90.00
_cell.angle_gamma   90.00
#
_symmetry.space_group_name_H-M   'P 1'
#
loop_
_entity.id
_entity.type
_entity.pdbx_description
1 polymer ?
#
loop_
_entity_poly.entity_id
_entity_poly.type
_entity_poly.pdbx_seq_one_letter_code
_entity_poly.pdbx_strand_id
1 'polypeptide(L)'
;MTHQHAGVAVDVYSDVVCPWCYVGKRRLERAQSQLPTVATQVIWRPFQLNPTMPQEGMDRRTYLEAKFGSQDSYRRLEEHVAVAGASEGISFAFERMRKTPNTFLAHRLIWYAGKHDQQNFVVDALFKAYFEQGADIGSQAVLTDLAASAGLEAARFLRTEEGAANVTAEEAAGRRLGIRAVPYFVFNKSYGISGAQPVDVFVGAITNAAARRAEEQLTRK
;
A
#
# COMPACT_ATOMS: atom_id res chain seq x y z
N MET A 1 24.00 14.62 23.79
CA MET A 1 22.55 14.43 23.99
C MET A 1 21.91 14.50 22.62
N THR A 2 21.72 13.33 21.98
CA THR A 2 21.07 13.23 20.68
C THR A 2 19.58 13.47 20.88
N HIS A 3 19.08 14.63 20.49
CA HIS A 3 17.64 14.87 20.34
C HIS A 3 17.13 13.83 19.30
N GLN A 4 16.54 12.73 19.78
CA GLN A 4 15.70 11.90 18.93
C GLN A 4 14.55 12.78 18.45
N HIS A 5 14.65 13.28 17.24
CA HIS A 5 13.54 13.96 16.58
C HIS A 5 12.44 12.91 16.47
N ALA A 6 11.38 13.11 17.22
CA ALA A 6 10.26 12.19 17.21
C ALA A 6 9.64 12.19 15.82
N GLY A 7 9.89 11.12 15.07
CA GLY A 7 9.46 10.97 13.68
C GLY A 7 7.94 10.97 13.53
N VAL A 8 7.45 11.32 12.35
CA VAL A 8 6.03 11.22 11.98
C VAL A 8 5.70 9.76 11.64
N ALA A 9 4.72 9.17 12.32
CA ALA A 9 4.18 7.87 11.95
C ALA A 9 3.10 8.02 10.87
N VAL A 10 3.17 7.22 9.81
CA VAL A 10 2.20 7.23 8.71
C VAL A 10 1.68 5.81 8.51
N ASP A 11 0.45 5.54 8.98
CA ASP A 11 -0.25 4.30 8.65
C ASP A 11 -0.89 4.45 7.26
N VAL A 12 -0.57 3.54 6.32
CA VAL A 12 -1.07 3.56 4.95
C VAL A 12 -1.97 2.36 4.72
N TYR A 13 -3.28 2.59 4.70
CA TYR A 13 -4.24 1.55 4.29
C TYR A 13 -4.24 1.44 2.78
N SER A 14 -3.98 0.24 2.28
CA SER A 14 -3.68 -0.01 0.88
C SER A 14 -4.10 -1.41 0.46
N ASP A 15 -4.42 -1.56 -0.84
CA ASP A 15 -4.49 -2.87 -1.49
C ASP A 15 -3.48 -2.93 -2.63
N VAL A 16 -2.76 -4.04 -2.73
CA VAL A 16 -1.71 -4.26 -3.73
C VAL A 16 -2.23 -4.39 -5.16
N VAL A 17 -3.56 -4.52 -5.34
CA VAL A 17 -4.24 -4.48 -6.65
C VAL A 17 -4.88 -3.11 -6.96
N CYS A 18 -4.67 -2.10 -6.11
CA CYS A 18 -5.16 -0.75 -6.32
C CYS A 18 -4.08 0.11 -7.00
N PRO A 19 -4.27 0.53 -8.26
CA PRO A 19 -3.25 1.31 -8.96
C PRO A 19 -3.05 2.69 -8.32
N TRP A 20 -4.09 3.29 -7.76
CA TRP A 20 -3.98 4.54 -7.02
C TRP A 20 -3.17 4.40 -5.71
N CYS A 21 -3.14 3.20 -5.11
CA CYS A 21 -2.25 2.93 -3.97
C CYS A 21 -0.78 3.00 -4.38
N TYR A 22 -0.44 2.51 -5.56
CA TYR A 22 0.91 2.61 -6.10
C TYR A 22 1.30 4.07 -6.39
N VAL A 23 0.43 4.83 -7.06
CA VAL A 23 0.63 6.28 -7.29
C VAL A 23 0.78 7.02 -5.95
N GLY A 24 -0.09 6.74 -4.98
CA GLY A 24 -0.04 7.36 -3.66
C GLY A 24 1.25 7.07 -2.90
N LYS A 25 1.77 5.83 -3.00
CA LYS A 25 3.08 5.46 -2.46
C LYS A 25 4.19 6.34 -3.03
N ARG A 26 4.26 6.47 -4.35
CA ARG A 26 5.30 7.29 -5.01
C ARG A 26 5.22 8.77 -4.61
N ARG A 27 4.01 9.31 -4.52
CA ARG A 27 3.79 10.69 -4.08
C ARG A 27 4.19 10.93 -2.63
N LEU A 28 3.90 9.98 -1.74
CA LEU A 28 4.36 10.03 -0.36
C LEU A 28 5.90 10.00 -0.29
N GLU A 29 6.56 9.12 -1.03
CA GLU A 29 8.02 9.02 -1.09
C GLU A 29 8.66 10.32 -1.60
N ARG A 30 8.08 10.95 -2.63
CA ARG A 30 8.52 12.27 -3.12
C ARG A 30 8.34 13.37 -2.08
N ALA A 31 7.25 13.34 -1.32
CA ALA A 31 7.04 14.30 -0.23
C ALA A 31 8.08 14.11 0.89
N GLN A 32 8.38 12.85 1.25
CA GLN A 32 9.44 12.55 2.22
C GLN A 32 10.82 13.04 1.75
N SER A 33 11.15 12.88 0.46
CA SER A 33 12.42 13.35 -0.09
C SER A 33 12.58 14.88 -0.04
N GLN A 34 11.48 15.64 -0.03
CA GLN A 34 11.49 17.10 0.14
C GLN A 34 11.64 17.54 1.60
N LEU A 35 11.50 16.61 2.55
CA LEU A 35 11.58 16.87 3.99
C LEU A 35 12.67 16.01 4.67
N PRO A 36 13.94 16.09 4.25
CA PRO A 36 14.99 15.17 4.69
C PRO A 36 15.30 15.24 6.19
N THR A 37 14.91 16.33 6.85
CA THR A 37 15.10 16.54 8.29
C THR A 37 13.96 15.99 9.14
N VAL A 38 12.85 15.58 8.51
CA VAL A 38 11.69 15.02 9.21
C VAL A 38 11.72 13.50 9.07
N ALA A 39 12.09 12.80 10.13
CA ALA A 39 12.02 11.34 10.16
C ALA A 39 10.56 10.89 10.01
N THR A 40 10.28 9.99 9.07
CA THR A 40 8.95 9.40 8.88
C THR A 40 9.04 7.90 8.96
N GLN A 41 8.10 7.28 9.67
CA GLN A 41 7.93 5.82 9.73
C GLN A 41 6.64 5.45 9.02
N VAL A 42 6.74 4.76 7.90
CA VAL A 42 5.59 4.29 7.13
C VAL A 42 5.26 2.85 7.54
N ILE A 43 3.99 2.60 7.84
CA ILE A 43 3.45 1.29 8.21
C ILE A 43 2.30 0.98 7.26
N TRP A 44 2.44 -0.10 6.48
CA TRP A 44 1.42 -0.54 5.55
C TRP A 44 0.37 -1.38 6.27
N ARG A 45 -0.89 -0.98 6.13
CA ARG A 45 -2.06 -1.64 6.72
C ARG A 45 -2.89 -2.32 5.65
N PRO A 46 -3.36 -3.54 5.89
CA PRO A 46 -4.16 -4.27 4.92
C PRO A 46 -5.53 -3.62 4.72
N PHE A 47 -5.97 -3.59 3.47
CA PHE A 47 -7.33 -3.23 3.08
C PHE A 47 -7.67 -3.92 1.76
N GLN A 48 -8.45 -5.00 1.79
CA GLN A 48 -8.87 -5.66 0.57
C GLN A 48 -10.04 -4.91 -0.10
N LEU A 49 -9.85 -4.51 -1.37
CA LEU A 49 -10.92 -3.92 -2.20
C LEU A 49 -12.01 -4.94 -2.54
N ASN A 50 -11.65 -6.22 -2.55
CA ASN A 50 -12.58 -7.32 -2.73
C ASN A 50 -12.26 -8.46 -1.76
N PRO A 51 -12.74 -8.40 -0.51
CA PRO A 51 -12.48 -9.44 0.48
C PRO A 51 -13.18 -10.77 0.17
N THR A 52 -14.13 -10.78 -0.78
CA THR A 52 -14.83 -11.98 -1.24
C THR A 52 -14.23 -12.58 -2.52
N MET A 53 -13.09 -12.08 -2.98
CA MET A 53 -12.38 -12.65 -4.12
C MET A 53 -12.07 -14.13 -3.88
N PRO A 54 -12.40 -15.05 -4.79
CA PRO A 54 -11.99 -16.44 -4.68
C PRO A 54 -10.48 -16.57 -4.47
N GLN A 55 -10.06 -17.61 -3.76
CA GLN A 55 -8.63 -17.83 -3.44
C GLN A 55 -7.76 -17.90 -4.70
N GLU A 56 -8.27 -18.53 -5.76
CA GLU A 56 -7.64 -18.61 -7.07
C GLU A 56 -7.64 -17.29 -7.85
N GLY A 57 -8.38 -16.27 -7.37
CA GLY A 57 -8.61 -15.02 -8.09
C GLY A 57 -9.63 -15.17 -9.21
N MET A 58 -9.72 -14.15 -10.07
CA MET A 58 -10.61 -14.13 -11.23
C MET A 58 -9.86 -13.67 -12.48
N ASP A 59 -10.35 -14.08 -13.66
CA ASP A 59 -9.94 -13.45 -14.92
C ASP A 59 -10.13 -11.94 -14.82
N ARG A 60 -9.09 -11.19 -15.19
CA ARG A 60 -9.07 -9.74 -15.00
C ARG A 60 -10.16 -9.03 -15.78
N ARG A 61 -10.39 -9.43 -17.04
CA ARG A 61 -11.40 -8.81 -17.88
C ARG A 61 -12.79 -9.03 -17.29
N THR A 62 -13.11 -10.27 -16.94
CA THR A 62 -14.39 -10.64 -16.32
C THR A 62 -14.64 -9.85 -15.04
N TYR A 63 -13.61 -9.73 -14.18
CA TYR A 63 -13.71 -8.96 -12.95
C TYR A 63 -13.96 -7.47 -13.20
N LEU A 64 -13.21 -6.86 -14.13
CA LEU A 64 -13.33 -5.42 -14.41
C LEU A 64 -14.65 -5.07 -15.08
N GLU A 65 -15.15 -5.92 -16.00
CA GLU A 65 -16.47 -5.75 -16.63
C GLU A 65 -17.59 -5.83 -15.59
N ALA A 66 -17.51 -6.80 -14.67
CA ALA A 66 -18.49 -6.92 -13.59
C ALA A 66 -18.47 -5.72 -12.63
N LYS A 67 -17.28 -5.14 -12.38
CA LYS A 67 -17.10 -4.05 -11.41
C LYS A 67 -17.39 -2.66 -12.00
N PHE A 68 -17.03 -2.42 -13.25
CA PHE A 68 -17.06 -1.09 -13.89
C PHE A 68 -18.02 -1.00 -15.09
N GLY A 69 -18.67 -2.12 -15.45
CA GLY A 69 -19.65 -2.22 -16.53
C GLY A 69 -19.02 -2.66 -17.84
N SER A 70 -18.54 -1.74 -18.67
CA SER A 70 -17.99 -2.07 -19.98
C SER A 70 -16.47 -1.99 -20.05
N GLN A 71 -15.91 -2.62 -21.09
CA GLN A 71 -14.47 -2.53 -21.39
C GLN A 71 -14.02 -1.06 -21.57
N ASP A 72 -14.83 -0.24 -22.24
CA ASP A 72 -14.52 1.17 -22.47
C ASP A 72 -14.51 1.98 -21.17
N SER A 73 -15.35 1.60 -20.21
CA SER A 73 -15.40 2.27 -18.91
C SER A 73 -14.13 2.05 -18.11
N TYR A 74 -13.68 0.79 -17.98
CA TYR A 74 -12.46 0.53 -17.21
C TYR A 74 -11.19 0.96 -17.95
N ARG A 75 -11.14 0.92 -19.29
CA ARG A 75 -10.01 1.45 -20.07
C ARG A 75 -9.76 2.93 -19.81
N ARG A 76 -10.81 3.74 -19.78
CA ARG A 76 -10.70 5.17 -19.43
C ARG A 76 -10.14 5.37 -18.03
N LEU A 77 -10.52 4.52 -17.07
CA LEU A 77 -9.94 4.57 -15.71
C LEU A 77 -8.46 4.16 -15.72
N GLU A 78 -8.08 3.14 -16.48
CA GLU A 78 -6.69 2.73 -16.66
C GLU A 78 -5.84 3.82 -17.32
N GLU A 79 -6.33 4.47 -18.37
CA GLU A 79 -5.69 5.60 -19.04
C GLU A 79 -5.45 6.77 -18.06
N HIS A 80 -6.46 7.12 -17.29
CA HIS A 80 -6.35 8.20 -16.30
C HIS A 80 -5.28 7.90 -15.24
N VAL A 81 -5.27 6.68 -14.70
CA VAL A 81 -4.27 6.31 -13.70
C VAL A 81 -2.89 6.11 -14.32
N ALA A 82 -2.79 5.67 -15.58
CA ALA A 82 -1.53 5.56 -16.30
C ALA A 82 -0.85 6.92 -16.48
N VAL A 83 -1.60 7.96 -16.84
CA VAL A 83 -1.08 9.34 -16.92
C VAL A 83 -0.56 9.80 -15.57
N ALA A 84 -1.33 9.59 -14.49
CA ALA A 84 -0.91 9.95 -13.15
C ALA A 84 0.33 9.14 -12.70
N GLY A 85 0.41 7.86 -13.05
CA GLY A 85 1.54 7.00 -12.74
C GLY A 85 2.81 7.37 -13.48
N ALA A 86 2.70 7.72 -14.77
CA ALA A 86 3.84 8.15 -15.58
C ALA A 86 4.54 9.37 -14.97
N SER A 87 3.79 10.33 -14.40
CA SER A 87 4.36 11.48 -13.69
C SER A 87 5.12 11.13 -12.41
N GLU A 88 4.89 9.91 -11.90
CA GLU A 88 5.55 9.36 -10.70
C GLU A 88 6.56 8.24 -11.04
N GLY A 89 6.90 8.09 -12.32
CA GLY A 89 7.87 7.08 -12.79
C GLY A 89 7.33 5.63 -12.79
N ILE A 90 6.00 5.45 -12.80
CA ILE A 90 5.37 4.13 -12.89
C ILE A 90 5.04 3.82 -14.35
N SER A 91 5.49 2.67 -14.82
CA SER A 91 5.19 2.15 -16.17
C SER A 91 4.11 1.07 -16.07
N PHE A 92 2.84 1.47 -15.97
CA PHE A 92 1.73 0.52 -15.93
C PHE A 92 1.64 -0.32 -17.22
N ALA A 93 1.65 -1.64 -17.08
CA ALA A 93 1.53 -2.62 -18.17
C ALA A 93 0.21 -3.40 -18.04
N PHE A 94 -0.93 -2.70 -18.07
CA PHE A 94 -2.26 -3.29 -17.87
C PHE A 94 -2.56 -4.42 -18.85
N GLU A 95 -2.00 -4.38 -20.05
CA GLU A 95 -2.14 -5.40 -21.08
C GLU A 95 -1.46 -6.74 -20.72
N ARG A 96 -0.50 -6.74 -19.80
CA ARG A 96 0.16 -7.96 -19.30
C ARG A 96 -0.63 -8.66 -18.20
N MET A 97 -1.53 -7.94 -17.54
CA MET A 97 -2.26 -8.43 -16.39
C MET A 97 -3.43 -9.31 -16.85
N ARG A 98 -3.35 -10.61 -16.57
CA ARG A 98 -4.38 -11.60 -16.95
C ARG A 98 -5.37 -11.90 -15.84
N LYS A 99 -4.99 -11.62 -14.59
CA LYS A 99 -5.73 -12.04 -13.41
C LYS A 99 -5.88 -10.91 -12.40
N THR A 100 -7.01 -10.85 -11.72
CA THR A 100 -7.18 -10.10 -10.47
C THR A 100 -7.09 -11.11 -9.33
N PRO A 101 -6.00 -11.09 -8.55
CA PRO A 101 -5.76 -12.08 -7.51
C PRO A 101 -6.57 -11.80 -6.25
N ASN A 102 -6.71 -12.81 -5.39
CA ASN A 102 -7.01 -12.60 -3.99
C ASN A 102 -5.76 -12.05 -3.30
N THR A 103 -5.89 -10.93 -2.60
CA THR A 103 -4.75 -10.19 -2.04
C THR A 103 -4.44 -10.57 -0.58
N PHE A 104 -5.21 -11.47 0.03
CA PHE A 104 -5.04 -11.81 1.43
C PHE A 104 -3.64 -12.37 1.76
N LEU A 105 -3.13 -13.28 0.93
CA LEU A 105 -1.80 -13.86 1.12
C LEU A 105 -0.69 -12.82 0.94
N ALA A 106 -0.84 -11.89 -0.01
CA ALA A 106 0.08 -10.77 -0.19
C ALA A 106 0.06 -9.82 1.04
N HIS A 107 -1.10 -9.53 1.60
CA HIS A 107 -1.20 -8.76 2.85
C HIS A 107 -0.55 -9.48 4.04
N ARG A 108 -0.65 -10.82 4.11
CA ARG A 108 0.08 -11.58 5.12
C ARG A 108 1.59 -11.47 4.94
N LEU A 109 2.08 -11.51 3.70
CA LEU A 109 3.50 -11.28 3.41
C LEU A 109 3.95 -9.87 3.83
N ILE A 110 3.15 -8.83 3.56
CA ILE A 110 3.43 -7.46 4.00
C ILE A 110 3.51 -7.38 5.53
N TRP A 111 2.58 -8.02 6.23
CA TRP A 111 2.59 -8.09 7.68
C TRP A 111 3.84 -8.81 8.22
N TYR A 112 4.22 -9.94 7.62
CA TYR A 112 5.44 -10.67 7.95
C TYR A 112 6.68 -9.81 7.73
N ALA A 113 6.77 -9.14 6.59
CA ALA A 113 7.86 -8.22 6.27
C ALA A 113 7.99 -7.07 7.28
N GLY A 114 6.87 -6.62 7.87
CA GLY A 114 6.88 -5.60 8.91
C GLY A 114 7.58 -6.04 10.20
N LYS A 115 7.65 -7.34 10.49
CA LYS A 115 8.42 -7.88 11.62
C LYS A 115 9.93 -7.93 11.37
N HIS A 116 10.34 -7.69 10.13
CA HIS A 116 11.74 -7.77 9.68
C HIS A 116 12.24 -6.46 9.08
N ASP A 117 11.52 -5.35 9.28
CA ASP A 117 11.83 -4.01 8.74
C ASP A 117 11.92 -3.96 7.20
N GLN A 118 11.27 -4.91 6.50
CA GLN A 118 11.27 -5.03 5.05
C GLN A 118 9.92 -4.67 4.39
N GLN A 119 8.99 -4.10 5.14
CA GLN A 119 7.62 -3.88 4.67
C GLN A 119 7.55 -3.00 3.42
N ASN A 120 8.28 -1.90 3.42
CA ASN A 120 8.30 -0.95 2.30
C ASN A 120 8.87 -1.59 1.01
N PHE A 121 9.92 -2.40 1.15
CA PHE A 121 10.53 -3.11 0.03
C PHE A 121 9.56 -4.14 -0.57
N VAL A 122 8.92 -4.94 0.28
CA VAL A 122 7.96 -5.96 -0.17
C VAL A 122 6.75 -5.31 -0.86
N VAL A 123 6.22 -4.21 -0.33
CA VAL A 123 5.12 -3.47 -0.96
C VAL A 123 5.54 -2.92 -2.33
N ASP A 124 6.75 -2.37 -2.46
CA ASP A 124 7.26 -1.88 -3.74
C ASP A 124 7.40 -3.02 -4.76
N ALA A 125 7.96 -4.15 -4.33
CA ALA A 125 8.12 -5.34 -5.17
C ALA A 125 6.77 -5.90 -5.64
N LEU A 126 5.76 -5.94 -4.76
CA LEU A 126 4.40 -6.39 -5.09
C LEU A 126 3.74 -5.47 -6.13
N PHE A 127 3.82 -4.16 -5.95
CA PHE A 127 3.28 -3.22 -6.93
C PHE A 127 3.95 -3.34 -8.29
N LYS A 128 5.28 -3.41 -8.34
CA LYS A 128 6.03 -3.60 -9.59
C LYS A 128 5.68 -4.92 -10.27
N ALA A 129 5.68 -6.01 -9.52
CA ALA A 129 5.37 -7.34 -10.06
C ALA A 129 3.97 -7.37 -10.67
N TYR A 130 2.97 -6.82 -9.99
CA TYR A 130 1.60 -6.83 -10.47
C TYR A 130 1.39 -5.84 -11.62
N PHE A 131 1.72 -4.57 -11.43
CA PHE A 131 1.33 -3.50 -12.35
C PHE A 131 2.28 -3.30 -13.53
N GLU A 132 3.57 -3.61 -13.40
CA GLU A 132 4.55 -3.40 -14.47
C GLU A 132 4.92 -4.72 -15.17
N GLN A 133 4.81 -5.86 -14.47
CA GLN A 133 5.20 -7.16 -15.01
C GLN A 133 4.01 -8.09 -15.29
N GLY A 134 2.82 -7.81 -14.74
CA GLY A 134 1.61 -8.62 -14.88
C GLY A 134 1.66 -9.94 -14.10
N ALA A 135 2.50 -10.03 -13.06
CA ALA A 135 2.64 -11.24 -12.26
C ALA A 135 1.41 -11.51 -11.39
N ASP A 136 1.09 -12.79 -11.17
CA ASP A 136 0.01 -13.21 -10.26
C ASP A 136 0.48 -13.15 -8.80
N ILE A 137 0.29 -12.02 -8.14
CA ILE A 137 0.63 -11.83 -6.72
C ILE A 137 -0.31 -12.55 -5.73
N GLY A 138 -1.27 -13.34 -6.22
CA GLY A 138 -2.00 -14.33 -5.43
C GLY A 138 -1.28 -15.68 -5.37
N SER A 139 -0.29 -15.90 -6.24
CA SER A 139 0.50 -17.14 -6.28
C SER A 139 1.52 -17.20 -5.16
N GLN A 140 1.48 -18.25 -4.35
CA GLN A 140 2.45 -18.48 -3.27
C GLN A 140 3.90 -18.53 -3.81
N ALA A 141 4.11 -19.11 -5.01
CA ALA A 141 5.45 -19.18 -5.63
C ALA A 141 5.98 -17.76 -5.93
N VAL A 142 5.16 -16.93 -6.60
CA VAL A 142 5.52 -15.53 -6.89
C VAL A 142 5.79 -14.74 -5.60
N LEU A 143 4.97 -14.90 -4.58
CA LEU A 143 5.17 -14.24 -3.28
C LEU A 143 6.45 -14.71 -2.57
N THR A 144 6.82 -15.98 -2.71
CA THR A 144 8.07 -16.52 -2.15
C THR A 144 9.29 -15.87 -2.84
N ASP A 145 9.26 -15.76 -4.17
CA ASP A 145 10.34 -15.14 -4.93
C ASP A 145 10.48 -13.65 -4.62
N LEU A 146 9.36 -12.94 -4.49
CA LEU A 146 9.35 -11.53 -4.09
C LEU A 146 9.90 -11.34 -2.66
N ALA A 147 9.54 -12.22 -1.73
CA ALA A 147 10.08 -12.19 -0.37
C ALA A 147 11.60 -12.44 -0.36
N ALA A 148 12.07 -13.40 -1.13
CA ALA A 148 13.50 -13.71 -1.26
C ALA A 148 14.30 -12.51 -1.83
N SER A 149 13.73 -11.76 -2.78
CA SER A 149 14.34 -10.52 -3.29
C SER A 149 14.48 -9.43 -2.23
N ALA A 150 13.67 -9.48 -1.17
CA ALA A 150 13.75 -8.62 0.02
C ALA A 150 14.65 -9.22 1.13
N GLY A 151 15.33 -10.33 0.87
CA GLY A 151 16.13 -11.04 1.86
C GLY A 151 15.30 -11.77 2.93
N LEU A 152 14.02 -12.09 2.63
CA LEU A 152 13.11 -12.74 3.57
C LEU A 152 12.89 -14.22 3.24
N GLU A 153 13.08 -15.08 4.22
CA GLU A 153 12.78 -16.51 4.17
C GLU A 153 11.29 -16.75 4.46
N ALA A 154 10.40 -16.44 3.48
CA ALA A 154 8.96 -16.50 3.68
C ALA A 154 8.29 -17.79 3.19
N ALA A 155 9.01 -18.72 2.54
CA ALA A 155 8.44 -19.93 1.96
C ALA A 155 7.68 -20.81 2.97
N ARG A 156 8.21 -20.97 4.18
CA ARG A 156 7.55 -21.71 5.26
C ARG A 156 6.35 -20.93 5.81
N PHE A 157 6.52 -19.65 6.07
CA PHE A 157 5.47 -18.76 6.56
C PHE A 157 4.24 -18.77 5.64
N LEU A 158 4.44 -18.63 4.32
CA LEU A 158 3.34 -18.57 3.35
C LEU A 158 2.52 -19.87 3.27
N ARG A 159 3.05 -21.01 3.73
CA ARG A 159 2.33 -22.30 3.81
C ARG A 159 1.54 -22.50 5.09
N THR A 160 1.68 -21.62 6.06
CA THR A 160 0.96 -21.67 7.36
C THR A 160 -0.17 -20.64 7.38
N GLU A 161 -0.95 -20.62 8.45
CA GLU A 161 -1.95 -19.58 8.73
C GLU A 161 -1.39 -18.46 9.61
N GLU A 162 -0.08 -18.42 9.84
CA GLU A 162 0.54 -17.38 10.65
C GLU A 162 0.23 -15.99 10.07
N GLY A 163 -0.13 -15.03 10.93
CA GLY A 163 -0.49 -13.67 10.54
C GLY A 163 -1.91 -13.50 9.99
N ALA A 164 -2.66 -14.57 9.70
CA ALA A 164 -4.02 -14.47 9.16
C ALA A 164 -4.96 -13.68 10.09
N ALA A 165 -4.99 -14.04 11.36
CA ALA A 165 -5.80 -13.33 12.37
C ALA A 165 -5.37 -11.86 12.53
N ASN A 166 -4.07 -11.57 12.45
CA ASN A 166 -3.54 -10.22 12.55
C ASN A 166 -4.00 -9.35 11.37
N VAL A 167 -3.84 -9.84 10.13
CA VAL A 167 -4.27 -9.13 8.92
C VAL A 167 -5.77 -8.86 8.96
N THR A 168 -6.58 -9.87 9.32
CA THR A 168 -8.03 -9.71 9.45
C THR A 168 -8.40 -8.68 10.52
N ALA A 169 -7.72 -8.69 11.67
CA ALA A 169 -7.98 -7.73 12.74
C ALA A 169 -7.59 -6.30 12.35
N GLU A 170 -6.44 -6.12 11.67
CA GLU A 170 -5.99 -4.81 11.20
C GLU A 170 -6.91 -4.25 10.11
N GLU A 171 -7.37 -5.08 9.16
CA GLU A 171 -8.34 -4.67 8.15
C GLU A 171 -9.67 -4.25 8.79
N ALA A 172 -10.18 -5.04 9.73
CA ALA A 172 -11.39 -4.71 10.47
C ALA A 172 -11.23 -3.41 11.28
N ALA A 173 -10.04 -3.15 11.84
CA ALA A 173 -9.75 -1.89 12.53
C ALA A 173 -9.83 -0.70 11.57
N GLY A 174 -9.25 -0.80 10.37
CA GLY A 174 -9.36 0.24 9.35
C GLY A 174 -10.81 0.53 8.96
N ARG A 175 -11.61 -0.50 8.76
CA ARG A 175 -13.05 -0.35 8.46
C ARG A 175 -13.83 0.29 9.61
N ARG A 176 -13.50 -0.01 10.88
CA ARG A 176 -14.10 0.65 12.07
C ARG A 176 -13.73 2.13 12.18
N LEU A 177 -12.55 2.53 11.69
CA LEU A 177 -12.16 3.93 11.57
C LEU A 177 -12.92 4.68 10.46
N GLY A 178 -13.83 4.01 9.75
CA GLY A 178 -14.62 4.59 8.67
C GLY A 178 -13.91 4.63 7.32
N ILE A 179 -12.75 3.97 7.19
CA ILE A 179 -12.03 3.89 5.91
C ILE A 179 -12.86 3.03 4.95
N ARG A 180 -13.24 3.59 3.81
CA ARG A 180 -14.09 2.97 2.78
C ARG A 180 -13.40 2.83 1.42
N ALA A 181 -12.28 3.52 1.25
CA ALA A 181 -11.53 3.55 0.01
C ALA A 181 -10.03 3.68 0.29
N VAL A 182 -9.20 3.22 -0.63
CA VAL A 182 -7.75 3.27 -0.54
C VAL A 182 -7.14 3.88 -1.81
N PRO A 183 -5.94 4.49 -1.72
CA PRO A 183 -5.11 4.59 -0.52
C PRO A 183 -5.71 5.56 0.52
N TYR A 184 -5.46 5.27 1.80
CA TYR A 184 -5.81 6.17 2.88
C TYR A 184 -4.63 6.27 3.84
N PHE A 185 -4.20 7.49 4.15
CA PHE A 185 -3.01 7.78 4.94
C PHE A 185 -3.41 8.39 6.27
N VAL A 186 -2.91 7.85 7.38
CA VAL A 186 -3.18 8.34 8.74
C VAL A 186 -1.87 8.80 9.37
N PHE A 187 -1.76 10.07 9.65
CA PHE A 187 -0.58 10.70 10.25
C PHE A 187 -0.74 10.78 11.77
N ASN A 188 0.23 10.22 12.52
CA ASN A 188 0.27 10.19 13.98
C ASN A 188 -1.05 9.73 14.63
N LYS A 189 -1.82 8.86 13.96
CA LYS A 189 -3.14 8.35 14.40
C LYS A 189 -4.21 9.43 14.63
N SER A 190 -4.01 10.65 14.13
CA SER A 190 -4.88 11.80 14.41
C SER A 190 -5.44 12.50 13.18
N TYR A 191 -4.75 12.42 12.04
CA TYR A 191 -5.11 13.13 10.83
C TYR A 191 -5.09 12.22 9.62
N GLY A 192 -6.13 12.22 8.80
CA GLY A 192 -6.29 11.33 7.65
C GLY A 192 -6.34 12.06 6.31
N ILE A 193 -5.69 11.48 5.29
CA ILE A 193 -5.78 11.89 3.89
C ILE A 193 -6.31 10.73 3.07
N SER A 194 -7.37 10.97 2.30
CA SER A 194 -7.96 10.00 1.38
C SER A 194 -7.43 10.20 -0.04
N GLY A 195 -7.09 9.11 -0.70
CA GLY A 195 -6.65 9.08 -2.11
C GLY A 195 -5.18 9.45 -2.31
N ALA A 196 -4.73 9.23 -3.54
CA ALA A 196 -3.40 9.61 -4.00
C ALA A 196 -3.36 11.13 -4.27
N GLN A 197 -3.32 11.92 -3.23
CA GLN A 197 -3.28 13.38 -3.32
C GLN A 197 -1.98 13.88 -3.96
N PRO A 198 -1.91 15.13 -4.46
CA PRO A 198 -0.67 15.76 -4.91
C PRO A 198 0.42 15.77 -3.84
N VAL A 199 1.69 15.85 -4.26
CA VAL A 199 2.86 15.78 -3.38
C VAL A 199 2.87 16.88 -2.32
N ASP A 200 2.47 18.11 -2.66
CA ASP A 200 2.36 19.26 -1.75
C ASP A 200 1.38 19.02 -0.60
N VAL A 201 0.30 18.29 -0.83
CA VAL A 201 -0.64 17.89 0.22
C VAL A 201 0.04 16.96 1.24
N PHE A 202 0.85 16.00 0.76
CA PHE A 202 1.63 15.12 1.65
C PHE A 202 2.73 15.88 2.39
N VAL A 203 3.43 16.82 1.72
CA VAL A 203 4.41 17.70 2.36
C VAL A 203 3.76 18.48 3.50
N GLY A 204 2.61 19.11 3.25
CA GLY A 204 1.86 19.83 4.27
C GLY A 204 1.43 18.94 5.44
N ALA A 205 0.96 17.72 5.15
CA ALA A 205 0.54 16.77 6.17
C ALA A 205 1.70 16.31 7.07
N ILE A 206 2.84 15.97 6.49
CA ILE A 206 4.04 15.56 7.24
C ILE A 206 4.54 16.72 8.11
N THR A 207 4.62 17.93 7.56
CA THR A 207 5.07 19.13 8.27
C THR A 207 4.15 19.44 9.46
N ASN A 208 2.83 19.43 9.25
CA ASN A 208 1.85 19.67 10.31
C ASN A 208 1.88 18.57 11.40
N ALA A 209 2.04 17.32 11.00
CA ALA A 209 2.14 16.20 11.94
C ALA A 209 3.41 16.29 12.79
N ALA A 210 4.53 16.73 12.21
CA ALA A 210 5.79 16.96 12.93
C ALA A 210 5.67 18.13 13.94
N ALA A 211 5.08 19.25 13.53
CA ALA A 211 4.88 20.42 14.39
C ALA A 211 4.03 20.11 15.62
N ARG A 212 2.85 19.47 15.43
CA ARG A 212 1.96 19.05 16.52
C ARG A 212 2.66 18.14 17.54
N ARG A 213 3.47 17.20 17.05
CA ARG A 213 4.21 16.28 17.93
C ARG A 213 5.27 17.01 18.75
N ALA A 214 5.92 18.04 18.19
CA ALA A 214 6.87 18.88 18.92
C ALA A 214 6.17 19.67 20.03
N GLU A 215 5.00 20.24 19.76
CA GLU A 215 4.18 20.94 20.74
C GLU A 215 3.73 20.04 21.91
N GLU A 216 3.25 18.83 21.59
CA GLU A 216 2.85 17.83 22.61
C GLU A 216 4.02 17.40 23.52
N GLN A 217 5.23 17.39 23.02
CA GLN A 217 6.42 17.06 23.81
C GLN A 217 6.85 18.20 24.72
N LEU A 218 6.65 19.45 24.31
CA LEU A 218 6.93 20.63 25.13
C LEU A 218 5.93 20.77 26.30
N THR A 219 4.67 20.39 26.07
CA THR A 219 3.61 20.49 27.10
C THR A 219 3.64 19.34 28.13
N ARG A 220 4.40 18.26 27.87
CA ARG A 220 4.55 17.12 28.80
C ARG A 220 5.77 17.24 29.73
N LYS A 221 6.56 18.28 29.58
CA LYS A 221 7.70 18.61 30.46
C LYS A 221 7.32 19.64 31.48
#